data_0f8fdf7513cccfd6a59c7cdf50c81a5d
#
_entry.id   0f8fdf7513cccfd6a59c7cdf50c81a5d
#
_cell.length_a   1.000
_cell.length_b   1.000
_cell.length_c   1.000
_cell.angle_alpha   90.00
_cell.angle_beta   90.00
_cell.angle_gamma   90.00
#
_symmetry.space_group_name_H-M   'P 1'
#
loop_
_entity.id
_entity.type
_entity.pdbx_description
1 polymer ?
#
loop_
_entity_poly.entity_id
_entity_poly.type
_entity_poly.pdbx_seq_one_letter_code
_entity_poly.pdbx_strand_id
1 'polypeptide(L)'
;SYVFLNLIKESQHDVVIIVPSRALINEFYIKLNRSIADKSVNILTFIDKINTRKANRNIFIVTPERCRELFKYEDFNVELFLFDEAQLSDEESKRGLYFDSIVRRCQKSFPEAKFVFAHPFVANPDSQIKKNHFNEETSKAFRYEQKNVGQLFMCMDEERFYHFGVEKDLMGKTKVLYEGDPIETAIRNGKSILFYVSKSSILNKSFLNKFEKYINLCADLNTEDVDIYLDNLKRYTGGDTVANKNYFSQMLSLLRRGIVIHHGSLPLQTRIIIENFTKSGLCRLCFATSTLEQGINMPFDIVFLDRLEGSKPLS
;
A
#
# COMPACT_ATOMS: atom_id res chain seq x y z
N SER A 1 4.78 10.75 -5.93
CA SER A 1 5.07 11.34 -4.63
C SER A 1 6.08 12.49 -4.65
N TYR A 2 7.10 12.51 -5.51
CA TYR A 2 8.01 13.67 -5.66
C TYR A 2 7.29 14.89 -6.26
N VAL A 3 6.43 14.64 -7.24
CA VAL A 3 5.58 15.66 -7.88
C VAL A 3 4.67 16.31 -6.83
N PHE A 4 4.01 15.51 -5.99
CA PHE A 4 3.16 16.03 -4.91
C PHE A 4 3.94 16.95 -3.97
N LEU A 5 5.14 16.54 -3.56
CA LEU A 5 5.96 17.34 -2.65
C LEU A 5 6.32 18.71 -3.24
N ASN A 6 6.65 18.76 -4.54
CA ASN A 6 6.95 20.03 -5.20
C ASN A 6 5.71 20.93 -5.28
N LEU A 7 4.56 20.38 -5.71
CA LEU A 7 3.30 21.13 -5.75
C LEU A 7 2.89 21.67 -4.39
N ILE A 8 3.07 20.86 -3.34
CA ILE A 8 2.79 21.29 -1.95
C ILE A 8 3.72 22.43 -1.53
N LYS A 9 5.00 22.38 -1.89
CA LYS A 9 5.95 23.45 -1.55
C LYS A 9 5.68 24.77 -2.27
N GLU A 10 5.17 24.69 -3.49
CA GLU A 10 4.80 25.85 -4.31
C GLU A 10 3.48 26.51 -3.87
N SER A 11 2.59 25.76 -3.22
CA SER A 11 1.29 26.28 -2.77
C SER A 11 1.43 27.30 -1.64
N GLN A 12 0.61 28.35 -1.70
CA GLN A 12 0.58 29.42 -0.70
C GLN A 12 -0.56 29.27 0.30
N HIS A 13 -1.62 28.56 -0.09
CA HIS A 13 -2.83 28.33 0.71
C HIS A 13 -2.97 26.86 1.13
N ASP A 14 -4.12 26.52 1.70
CA ASP A 14 -4.39 25.19 2.22
C ASP A 14 -4.31 24.10 1.13
N VAL A 15 -3.78 22.94 1.50
CA VAL A 15 -3.65 21.78 0.64
C VAL A 15 -4.39 20.59 1.26
N VAL A 16 -5.15 19.87 0.47
CA VAL A 16 -5.84 18.64 0.90
C VAL A 16 -5.33 17.45 0.11
N ILE A 17 -4.76 16.49 0.82
CA ILE A 17 -4.25 15.23 0.26
C ILE A 17 -5.24 14.12 0.63
N ILE A 18 -5.88 13.53 -0.37
CA ILE A 18 -6.84 12.45 -0.20
C ILE A 18 -6.17 11.13 -0.55
N VAL A 19 -6.10 10.24 0.43
CA VAL A 19 -5.46 8.92 0.32
C VAL A 19 -6.42 7.81 0.74
N PRO A 20 -6.34 6.59 0.15
CA PRO A 20 -7.33 5.54 0.41
C PRO A 20 -7.23 4.91 1.79
N SER A 21 -6.13 5.02 2.50
CA SER A 21 -5.95 4.28 3.74
C SER A 21 -5.27 5.08 4.86
N ARG A 22 -5.52 4.66 6.11
CA ARG A 22 -4.84 5.24 7.28
C ARG A 22 -3.33 4.99 7.27
N ALA A 23 -2.88 3.90 6.66
CA ALA A 23 -1.45 3.61 6.51
C ALA A 23 -0.78 4.67 5.64
N LEU A 24 -1.39 5.01 4.50
CA LEU A 24 -0.90 6.08 3.62
C LEU A 24 -0.96 7.46 4.30
N ILE A 25 -1.99 7.75 5.10
CA ILE A 25 -2.01 8.99 5.89
C ILE A 25 -0.72 9.09 6.72
N ASN A 26 -0.36 8.03 7.45
CA ASN A 26 0.82 8.02 8.29
C ASN A 26 2.13 8.14 7.47
N GLU A 27 2.22 7.47 6.33
CA GLU A 27 3.37 7.56 5.43
C GLU A 27 3.56 8.99 4.90
N PHE A 28 2.51 9.61 4.38
CA PHE A 28 2.55 11.01 3.92
C PHE A 28 2.88 11.96 5.06
N TYR A 29 2.28 11.77 6.24
CA TYR A 29 2.54 12.60 7.41
C TYR A 29 4.02 12.58 7.80
N ILE A 30 4.63 11.40 7.93
CA ILE A 30 6.04 11.26 8.27
C ILE A 30 6.93 11.90 7.19
N LYS A 31 6.63 11.67 5.93
CA LYS A 31 7.40 12.17 4.79
C LYS A 31 7.33 13.70 4.69
N LEU A 32 6.15 14.28 4.86
CA LEU A 32 5.97 15.73 4.80
C LEU A 32 6.63 16.42 5.99
N ASN A 33 6.50 15.89 7.22
CA ASN A 33 7.19 16.44 8.39
C ASN A 33 8.72 16.42 8.25
N ARG A 34 9.29 15.46 7.54
CA ARG A 34 10.73 15.43 7.24
C ARG A 34 11.14 16.41 6.14
N SER A 35 10.23 16.71 5.21
CA SER A 35 10.53 17.48 4.00
C SER A 35 10.15 18.95 4.11
N ILE A 36 9.25 19.30 5.03
CA ILE A 36 8.77 20.67 5.27
C ILE A 36 9.22 21.10 6.66
N ALA A 37 10.27 21.92 6.69
CA ALA A 37 10.83 22.44 7.94
C ALA A 37 10.13 23.72 8.44
N ASP A 38 9.21 24.28 7.65
CA ASP A 38 8.52 25.52 7.94
C ASP A 38 7.50 25.33 9.07
N LYS A 39 7.77 25.99 10.21
CA LYS A 39 6.92 25.95 11.41
C LYS A 39 5.60 26.72 11.26
N SER A 40 5.46 27.54 10.22
CA SER A 40 4.22 28.27 9.90
C SER A 40 3.22 27.38 9.14
N VAL A 41 3.60 26.15 8.79
CA VAL A 41 2.75 25.18 8.09
C VAL A 41 2.30 24.10 9.07
N ASN A 42 0.99 23.90 9.18
CA ASN A 42 0.43 22.76 9.90
C ASN A 42 0.31 21.55 8.97
N ILE A 43 0.73 20.37 9.44
CA ILE A 43 0.47 19.10 8.78
C ILE A 43 -0.48 18.30 9.68
N LEU A 44 -1.70 18.08 9.21
CA LEU A 44 -2.80 17.54 10.00
C LEU A 44 -3.38 16.26 9.33
N THR A 45 -3.68 15.26 10.14
CA THR A 45 -4.27 13.99 9.66
C THR A 45 -5.80 13.94 9.85
N PHE A 46 -6.40 15.06 10.17
CA PHE A 46 -7.83 15.28 10.35
C PHE A 46 -8.17 16.74 10.06
N ILE A 47 -9.42 16.99 9.75
CA ILE A 47 -9.94 18.35 9.52
C ILE A 47 -10.76 18.73 10.74
N ASP A 48 -10.23 19.69 11.51
CA ASP A 48 -10.89 20.23 12.69
C ASP A 48 -10.39 21.66 12.93
N LYS A 49 -11.32 22.58 13.18
CA LYS A 49 -11.02 23.99 13.39
C LYS A 49 -10.28 24.27 14.72
N ILE A 50 -10.47 23.41 15.71
CA ILE A 50 -9.88 23.58 17.06
C ILE A 50 -8.36 23.39 17.02
N ASN A 51 -7.87 22.51 16.15
CA ASN A 51 -6.44 22.18 16.05
C ASN A 51 -5.71 22.98 14.97
N THR A 52 -6.38 23.86 14.24
CA THR A 52 -5.71 24.83 13.39
C THR A 52 -5.06 25.89 14.30
N ARG A 53 -3.79 25.68 14.62
CA ARG A 53 -2.98 26.75 15.24
C ARG A 53 -3.03 27.97 14.32
N LYS A 54 -2.56 29.13 14.80
CA LYS A 54 -2.30 30.31 13.94
C LYS A 54 -1.16 29.98 12.96
N ALA A 55 -1.43 29.13 11.99
CA ALA A 55 -0.54 28.74 10.91
C ALA A 55 -0.89 29.55 9.67
N ASN A 56 0.09 29.84 8.84
CA ASN A 56 -0.15 30.57 7.58
C ASN A 56 -0.95 29.70 6.60
N ARG A 57 -0.77 28.37 6.67
CA ARG A 57 -1.52 27.40 5.87
C ARG A 57 -1.55 26.02 6.52
N ASN A 58 -2.49 25.21 6.08
CA ASN A 58 -2.67 23.83 6.55
C ASN A 58 -2.50 22.83 5.40
N ILE A 59 -1.91 21.69 5.71
CA ILE A 59 -1.84 20.54 4.83
C ILE A 59 -2.63 19.41 5.51
N PHE A 60 -3.79 19.10 4.98
CA PHE A 60 -4.66 18.03 5.48
C PHE A 60 -4.38 16.73 4.73
N ILE A 61 -4.12 15.64 5.45
CA ILE A 61 -3.95 14.30 4.89
C ILE A 61 -5.09 13.44 5.40
N VAL A 62 -6.04 13.11 4.55
CA VAL A 62 -7.30 12.49 4.97
C VAL A 62 -7.75 11.38 4.03
N THR A 63 -8.63 10.49 4.51
CA THR A 63 -9.35 9.56 3.63
C THR A 63 -10.55 10.27 2.97
N PRO A 64 -11.09 9.72 1.86
CA PRO A 64 -12.30 10.27 1.24
C PRO A 64 -13.43 10.49 2.25
N GLU A 65 -13.65 9.53 3.16
CA GLU A 65 -14.70 9.59 4.17
C GLU A 65 -14.51 10.74 5.17
N ARG A 66 -13.25 11.08 5.49
CA ARG A 66 -12.90 12.19 6.40
C ARG A 66 -12.88 13.54 5.68
N CYS A 67 -12.63 13.55 4.38
CA CYS A 67 -12.63 14.79 3.60
C CYS A 67 -13.96 15.54 3.66
N ARG A 68 -15.08 14.84 3.92
CA ARG A 68 -16.39 15.48 4.11
C ARG A 68 -16.41 16.53 5.23
N GLU A 69 -15.52 16.43 6.20
CA GLU A 69 -15.45 17.38 7.31
C GLU A 69 -15.05 18.78 6.83
N LEU A 70 -14.32 18.87 5.70
CA LEU A 70 -13.95 20.13 5.07
C LEU A 70 -15.17 21.02 4.74
N PHE A 71 -16.28 20.41 4.34
CA PHE A 71 -17.48 21.12 3.92
C PHE A 71 -18.35 21.62 5.08
N LYS A 72 -17.94 21.39 6.32
CA LYS A 72 -18.59 21.95 7.51
C LYS A 72 -18.08 23.35 7.87
N TYR A 73 -16.98 23.78 7.25
CA TYR A 73 -16.30 25.01 7.56
C TYR A 73 -16.16 25.85 6.29
N GLU A 74 -16.53 27.13 6.38
CA GLU A 74 -16.47 28.07 5.24
C GLU A 74 -15.12 28.80 5.14
N ASP A 75 -14.27 28.71 6.18
CA ASP A 75 -13.09 29.53 6.33
C ASP A 75 -11.81 28.91 5.70
N PHE A 76 -11.91 27.73 5.09
CA PHE A 76 -10.75 27.11 4.45
C PHE A 76 -10.55 27.67 3.03
N ASN A 77 -9.32 28.13 2.75
CA ASN A 77 -8.90 28.55 1.42
C ASN A 77 -8.03 27.48 0.77
N VAL A 78 -8.67 26.46 0.20
CA VAL A 78 -7.95 25.33 -0.41
C VAL A 78 -7.52 25.69 -1.82
N GLU A 79 -6.20 25.74 -2.03
CA GLU A 79 -5.58 25.98 -3.34
C GLU A 79 -5.38 24.70 -4.14
N LEU A 80 -5.16 23.56 -3.45
CA LEU A 80 -4.72 22.33 -4.10
C LEU A 80 -5.35 21.09 -3.47
N PHE A 81 -5.96 20.26 -4.31
CA PHE A 81 -6.39 18.91 -3.97
C PHE A 81 -5.50 17.88 -4.67
N LEU A 82 -4.92 16.96 -3.89
CA LEU A 82 -4.12 15.84 -4.37
C LEU A 82 -4.86 14.54 -4.07
N PHE A 83 -5.28 13.83 -5.09
CA PHE A 83 -5.96 12.53 -4.99
C PHE A 83 -4.97 11.43 -5.33
N ASP A 84 -4.52 10.67 -4.33
CA ASP A 84 -3.67 9.51 -4.52
C ASP A 84 -4.50 8.25 -4.70
N GLU A 85 -3.99 7.28 -5.48
CA GLU A 85 -4.71 6.05 -5.83
C GLU A 85 -6.10 6.34 -6.45
N ALA A 86 -6.16 7.26 -7.40
CA ALA A 86 -7.43 7.76 -7.95
C ALA A 86 -8.21 6.72 -8.77
N GLN A 87 -7.63 5.52 -9.05
CA GLN A 87 -8.35 4.37 -9.59
C GLN A 87 -9.47 3.85 -8.67
N LEU A 88 -9.48 4.25 -7.40
CA LEU A 88 -10.62 4.01 -6.50
C LEU A 88 -11.95 4.48 -7.09
N SER A 89 -11.91 5.51 -7.94
CA SER A 89 -13.10 6.02 -8.63
C SER A 89 -13.72 5.01 -9.59
N ASP A 90 -12.94 4.02 -10.04
CA ASP A 90 -13.38 3.01 -11.00
C ASP A 90 -13.84 1.71 -10.31
N GLU A 91 -13.73 1.64 -8.99
CA GLU A 91 -14.28 0.53 -8.23
C GLU A 91 -15.81 0.55 -8.25
N GLU A 92 -16.45 -0.54 -8.67
CA GLU A 92 -17.89 -0.76 -8.54
C GLU A 92 -18.27 -1.04 -7.08
N SER A 93 -17.97 -0.09 -6.19
CA SER A 93 -18.18 -0.19 -4.75
C SER A 93 -18.81 1.08 -4.21
N LYS A 94 -19.42 1.00 -3.01
CA LYS A 94 -19.88 2.19 -2.29
C LYS A 94 -18.75 3.20 -2.08
N ARG A 95 -17.51 2.73 -1.96
CA ARG A 95 -16.35 3.56 -1.73
C ARG A 95 -15.94 4.32 -2.99
N GLY A 96 -15.99 3.68 -4.17
CA GLY A 96 -15.75 4.34 -5.44
C GLY A 96 -16.77 5.46 -5.70
N LEU A 97 -18.06 5.19 -5.50
CA LEU A 97 -19.11 6.21 -5.60
C LEU A 97 -18.89 7.37 -4.62
N TYR A 98 -18.41 7.05 -3.42
CA TYR A 98 -18.12 8.06 -2.41
C TYR A 98 -16.93 8.94 -2.83
N PHE A 99 -15.86 8.34 -3.38
CA PHE A 99 -14.73 9.05 -3.91
C PHE A 99 -15.13 10.06 -4.99
N ASP A 100 -15.93 9.64 -5.98
CA ASP A 100 -16.46 10.52 -7.02
C ASP A 100 -17.31 11.65 -6.47
N SER A 101 -18.12 11.34 -5.47
CA SER A 101 -18.93 12.36 -4.79
C SER A 101 -18.05 13.43 -4.14
N ILE A 102 -16.94 13.03 -3.49
CA ILE A 102 -16.00 13.96 -2.89
C ILE A 102 -15.33 14.85 -3.94
N VAL A 103 -14.89 14.30 -5.07
CA VAL A 103 -14.28 15.08 -6.16
C VAL A 103 -15.23 16.18 -6.62
N ARG A 104 -16.48 15.81 -6.94
CA ARG A 104 -17.52 16.79 -7.38
C ARG A 104 -17.83 17.84 -6.34
N ARG A 105 -17.89 17.47 -5.06
CA ARG A 105 -18.10 18.41 -3.97
C ARG A 105 -16.93 19.38 -3.81
N CYS A 106 -15.71 18.90 -3.91
CA CYS A 106 -14.52 19.75 -3.88
C CYS A 106 -14.53 20.76 -5.03
N GLN A 107 -14.82 20.33 -6.27
CA GLN A 107 -14.94 21.24 -7.42
C GLN A 107 -16.01 22.33 -7.18
N LYS A 108 -17.16 21.94 -6.66
CA LYS A 108 -18.25 22.90 -6.41
C LYS A 108 -17.93 23.90 -5.30
N SER A 109 -17.26 23.43 -4.21
CA SER A 109 -16.97 24.27 -3.05
C SER A 109 -15.69 25.10 -3.19
N PHE A 110 -14.75 24.66 -4.04
CA PHE A 110 -13.48 25.30 -4.27
C PHE A 110 -13.18 25.40 -5.78
N PRO A 111 -13.91 26.22 -6.53
CA PRO A 111 -13.84 26.26 -7.99
C PRO A 111 -12.47 26.72 -8.54
N GLU A 112 -11.73 27.51 -7.75
CA GLU A 112 -10.40 28.01 -8.12
C GLU A 112 -9.25 27.04 -7.74
N ALA A 113 -9.56 25.99 -7.00
CA ALA A 113 -8.54 25.04 -6.56
C ALA A 113 -8.02 24.18 -7.73
N LYS A 114 -6.76 23.83 -7.67
CA LYS A 114 -6.12 22.86 -8.58
C LYS A 114 -6.40 21.44 -8.12
N PHE A 115 -6.63 20.56 -9.08
CA PHE A 115 -6.89 19.14 -8.83
C PHE A 115 -5.81 18.29 -9.49
N VAL A 116 -5.18 17.41 -8.73
CA VAL A 116 -4.17 16.49 -9.23
C VAL A 116 -4.54 15.06 -8.83
N PHE A 117 -4.60 14.18 -9.81
CA PHE A 117 -4.92 12.77 -9.63
C PHE A 117 -3.70 11.92 -9.94
N ALA A 118 -3.32 11.05 -9.04
CA ALA A 118 -2.26 10.07 -9.25
C ALA A 118 -2.85 8.65 -9.31
N HIS A 119 -2.37 7.91 -10.29
CA HIS A 119 -2.71 6.50 -10.50
C HIS A 119 -1.43 5.69 -10.62
N PRO A 120 -1.31 4.49 -10.04
CA PRO A 120 -0.14 3.65 -10.20
C PRO A 120 -0.02 3.05 -11.61
N PHE A 121 -1.16 2.71 -12.22
CA PHE A 121 -1.23 2.11 -13.56
C PHE A 121 -2.41 2.70 -14.31
N VAL A 122 -2.14 3.50 -15.33
CA VAL A 122 -3.18 4.19 -16.09
C VAL A 122 -3.09 3.81 -17.56
N ALA A 123 -4.15 3.17 -18.08
CA ALA A 123 -4.33 2.99 -19.51
C ALA A 123 -4.83 4.30 -20.16
N ASN A 124 -5.77 4.98 -19.50
CA ASN A 124 -6.42 6.21 -19.98
C ASN A 124 -6.15 7.37 -19.02
N PRO A 125 -5.03 8.10 -19.17
CA PRO A 125 -4.66 9.17 -18.24
C PRO A 125 -5.65 10.34 -18.20
N ASP A 126 -6.45 10.53 -19.24
CA ASP A 126 -7.47 11.56 -19.37
C ASP A 126 -8.83 11.18 -18.75
N SER A 127 -8.96 9.97 -18.22
CA SER A 127 -10.24 9.47 -17.68
C SER A 127 -10.83 10.37 -16.59
N GLN A 128 -10.01 10.90 -15.69
CA GLN A 128 -10.47 11.79 -14.63
C GLN A 128 -10.93 13.16 -15.16
N ILE A 129 -10.30 13.67 -16.22
CA ILE A 129 -10.70 14.92 -16.87
C ILE A 129 -12.11 14.76 -17.44
N LYS A 130 -12.35 13.70 -18.22
CA LYS A 130 -13.64 13.42 -18.85
C LYS A 130 -14.73 13.08 -17.83
N LYS A 131 -14.42 12.22 -16.86
CA LYS A 131 -15.37 11.73 -15.84
C LYS A 131 -15.90 12.85 -14.94
N ASN A 132 -15.04 13.79 -14.58
CA ASN A 132 -15.39 14.88 -13.68
C ASN A 132 -15.65 16.21 -14.40
N HIS A 133 -15.70 16.20 -15.75
CA HIS A 133 -15.99 17.39 -16.58
C HIS A 133 -15.03 18.57 -16.30
N PHE A 134 -13.74 18.27 -16.10
CA PHE A 134 -12.74 19.32 -16.01
C PHE A 134 -12.55 19.97 -17.39
N ASN A 135 -12.18 21.25 -17.42
CA ASN A 135 -11.90 21.96 -18.65
C ASN A 135 -10.66 21.35 -19.35
N GLU A 136 -10.85 20.81 -20.55
CA GLU A 136 -9.81 20.13 -21.32
C GLU A 136 -8.68 21.08 -21.75
N GLU A 137 -8.95 22.37 -21.94
CA GLU A 137 -7.93 23.36 -22.33
C GLU A 137 -6.95 23.66 -21.20
N THR A 138 -7.42 23.62 -19.95
CA THR A 138 -6.61 23.91 -18.75
C THR A 138 -6.10 22.66 -18.05
N SER A 139 -6.56 21.47 -18.44
CA SER A 139 -6.20 20.19 -17.85
C SER A 139 -5.18 19.45 -18.70
N LYS A 140 -4.26 18.74 -18.03
CA LYS A 140 -3.23 17.94 -18.70
C LYS A 140 -3.18 16.55 -18.08
N ALA A 141 -3.12 15.53 -18.94
CA ALA A 141 -2.94 14.16 -18.56
C ALA A 141 -1.57 13.65 -19.04
N PHE A 142 -0.87 12.95 -18.14
CA PHE A 142 0.45 12.40 -18.44
C PHE A 142 0.46 10.91 -18.13
N ARG A 143 1.09 10.15 -19.00
CA ARG A 143 1.36 8.72 -18.82
C ARG A 143 2.86 8.48 -18.92
N TYR A 144 3.40 7.84 -17.89
CA TYR A 144 4.79 7.37 -17.90
C TYR A 144 4.79 5.88 -18.22
N GLU A 145 5.37 5.50 -19.33
CA GLU A 145 5.49 4.10 -19.77
C GLU A 145 6.83 3.46 -19.38
N GLN A 146 7.74 4.23 -18.81
CA GLN A 146 9.07 3.74 -18.49
C GLN A 146 9.01 2.74 -17.32
N LYS A 147 9.30 1.48 -17.61
CA LYS A 147 9.50 0.44 -16.59
C LYS A 147 10.92 0.57 -16.05
N ASN A 148 11.04 0.94 -14.79
CA ASN A 148 12.34 1.07 -14.12
C ASN A 148 12.91 -0.28 -13.67
N VAL A 149 12.10 -1.34 -13.61
CA VAL A 149 12.48 -2.68 -13.16
C VAL A 149 11.89 -3.70 -14.12
N GLY A 150 12.72 -4.64 -14.57
CA GLY A 150 12.25 -5.80 -15.33
C GLY A 150 11.38 -6.70 -14.44
N GLN A 151 10.27 -7.20 -15.00
CA GLN A 151 9.42 -8.17 -14.36
C GLN A 151 9.42 -9.47 -15.14
N LEU A 152 9.61 -10.58 -14.45
CA LEU A 152 9.49 -11.92 -15.00
C LEU A 152 8.20 -12.55 -14.49
N PHE A 153 7.39 -13.04 -15.41
CA PHE A 153 6.15 -13.73 -15.09
C PHE A 153 6.35 -15.25 -15.18
N MET A 154 5.90 -15.94 -14.14
CA MET A 154 6.01 -17.39 -14.05
C MET A 154 4.67 -17.99 -13.65
N CYS A 155 4.37 -19.19 -14.13
CA CYS A 155 3.28 -20.03 -13.63
C CYS A 155 3.84 -21.30 -13.01
N MET A 156 3.18 -21.80 -11.98
CA MET A 156 3.44 -23.10 -11.38
C MET A 156 2.37 -24.10 -11.84
N ASP A 157 2.83 -25.24 -12.32
CA ASP A 157 1.99 -26.32 -12.80
C ASP A 157 2.63 -27.65 -12.38
N GLU A 158 1.93 -28.49 -11.62
CA GLU A 158 2.46 -29.74 -11.06
C GLU A 158 3.81 -29.60 -10.38
N GLU A 159 3.94 -28.58 -9.52
CA GLU A 159 5.19 -28.23 -8.79
C GLU A 159 6.37 -27.81 -9.70
N ARG A 160 6.15 -27.61 -11.00
CA ARG A 160 7.14 -27.09 -11.93
C ARG A 160 6.86 -25.64 -12.25
N PHE A 161 7.92 -24.88 -12.43
CA PHE A 161 7.84 -23.47 -12.76
C PHE A 161 8.14 -23.21 -14.22
N TYR A 162 7.37 -22.33 -14.83
CA TYR A 162 7.51 -21.99 -16.24
C TYR A 162 7.46 -20.48 -16.40
N HIS A 163 8.37 -19.93 -17.18
CA HIS A 163 8.25 -18.57 -17.68
C HIS A 163 7.12 -18.50 -18.71
N PHE A 164 6.33 -17.45 -18.66
CA PHE A 164 5.28 -17.18 -19.66
C PHE A 164 5.31 -15.71 -20.07
N GLY A 165 4.59 -15.37 -21.16
CA GLY A 165 4.63 -14.03 -21.73
C GLY A 165 5.93 -13.74 -22.49
N VAL A 166 6.68 -14.77 -22.87
CA VAL A 166 7.86 -14.68 -23.72
C VAL A 166 7.38 -14.65 -25.18
N GLU A 167 7.98 -13.76 -25.99
CA GLU A 167 7.65 -13.70 -27.40
C GLU A 167 8.05 -15.01 -28.12
N LYS A 168 7.09 -15.61 -28.80
CA LYS A 168 7.25 -16.90 -29.49
C LYS A 168 8.39 -16.84 -30.51
N ASP A 169 8.56 -15.70 -31.16
CA ASP A 169 9.59 -15.51 -32.19
C ASP A 169 11.01 -15.51 -31.63
N LEU A 170 11.18 -15.16 -30.36
CA LEU A 170 12.48 -15.17 -29.68
C LEU A 170 12.85 -16.56 -29.13
N MET A 171 11.86 -17.28 -28.60
CA MET A 171 12.11 -18.52 -27.83
C MET A 171 11.53 -19.77 -28.50
N GLY A 172 10.82 -19.66 -29.63
CA GLY A 172 10.14 -20.75 -30.29
C GLY A 172 8.94 -21.32 -29.50
N LYS A 173 8.74 -20.88 -28.27
CA LYS A 173 7.68 -21.34 -27.33
C LYS A 173 7.16 -20.16 -26.52
N THR A 174 5.88 -20.22 -26.10
CA THR A 174 5.25 -19.24 -25.23
C THR A 174 5.40 -19.58 -23.74
N LYS A 175 5.79 -20.82 -23.42
CA LYS A 175 5.98 -21.35 -22.06
C LYS A 175 7.30 -22.08 -22.02
N VAL A 176 8.23 -21.63 -21.17
CA VAL A 176 9.58 -22.16 -21.04
C VAL A 176 9.78 -22.69 -19.63
N LEU A 177 10.19 -23.95 -19.50
CA LEU A 177 10.46 -24.56 -18.19
C LEU A 177 11.61 -23.85 -17.51
N TYR A 178 11.41 -23.51 -16.24
CA TYR A 178 12.46 -23.06 -15.33
C TYR A 178 13.01 -24.27 -14.56
N GLU A 179 14.31 -24.46 -14.59
CA GLU A 179 14.96 -25.57 -13.87
C GLU A 179 15.09 -25.22 -12.38
N GLY A 180 14.38 -25.98 -11.55
CA GLY A 180 14.39 -25.81 -10.09
C GLY A 180 13.19 -25.04 -9.54
N ASP A 181 13.32 -24.61 -8.30
CA ASP A 181 12.30 -23.85 -7.57
C ASP A 181 12.80 -22.41 -7.31
N PRO A 182 12.23 -21.40 -7.97
CA PRO A 182 12.67 -20.02 -7.84
C PRO A 182 12.38 -19.46 -6.44
N ILE A 183 11.35 -19.96 -5.75
CA ILE A 183 10.99 -19.53 -4.39
C ILE A 183 12.03 -20.07 -3.41
N GLU A 184 12.35 -21.36 -3.48
CA GLU A 184 13.39 -21.97 -2.65
C GLU A 184 14.74 -21.29 -2.86
N THR A 185 15.12 -21.06 -4.12
CA THR A 185 16.37 -20.35 -4.48
C THR A 185 16.39 -18.94 -3.90
N ALA A 186 15.29 -18.21 -3.97
CA ALA A 186 15.18 -16.86 -3.41
C ALA A 186 15.32 -16.86 -1.88
N ILE A 187 14.65 -17.78 -1.17
CA ILE A 187 14.76 -17.90 0.29
C ILE A 187 16.21 -18.18 0.71
N ARG A 188 16.89 -19.13 0.04
CA ARG A 188 18.29 -19.47 0.32
C ARG A 188 19.24 -18.30 0.09
N ASN A 189 18.92 -17.44 -0.88
CA ASN A 189 19.66 -16.21 -1.18
C ASN A 189 19.24 -15.00 -0.32
N GLY A 190 18.45 -15.23 0.73
CA GLY A 190 18.03 -14.17 1.65
C GLY A 190 17.04 -13.16 1.05
N LYS A 191 16.37 -13.50 -0.05
CA LYS A 191 15.35 -12.68 -0.70
C LYS A 191 14.02 -12.74 0.01
N SER A 192 13.16 -11.77 -0.26
CA SER A 192 11.83 -11.65 0.34
C SER A 192 10.73 -12.04 -0.64
N ILE A 193 9.77 -12.84 -0.15
CA ILE A 193 8.68 -13.37 -0.97
C ILE A 193 7.33 -13.00 -0.34
N LEU A 194 6.46 -12.43 -1.15
CA LEU A 194 5.06 -12.21 -0.80
C LEU A 194 4.21 -13.37 -1.33
N PHE A 195 3.52 -14.06 -0.42
CA PHE A 195 2.44 -15.00 -0.73
C PHE A 195 1.09 -14.28 -0.55
N TYR A 196 0.41 -14.05 -1.66
CA TYR A 196 -0.92 -13.51 -1.64
C TYR A 196 -1.92 -14.65 -1.42
N VAL A 197 -2.53 -14.69 -0.24
CA VAL A 197 -3.41 -15.77 0.19
C VAL A 197 -4.79 -15.27 0.62
N SER A 198 -5.79 -16.15 0.65
CA SER A 198 -7.11 -15.80 1.13
C SER A 198 -7.11 -15.51 2.64
N LYS A 199 -8.02 -14.62 3.08
CA LYS A 199 -8.21 -14.33 4.51
C LYS A 199 -8.59 -15.59 5.30
N SER A 200 -9.38 -16.46 4.73
CA SER A 200 -9.74 -17.75 5.34
C SER A 200 -8.52 -18.63 5.57
N SER A 201 -7.59 -18.68 4.62
CA SER A 201 -6.34 -19.45 4.77
C SER A 201 -5.49 -18.97 5.94
N ILE A 202 -5.46 -17.64 6.18
CA ILE A 202 -4.76 -17.09 7.35
C ILE A 202 -5.48 -17.45 8.65
N LEU A 203 -6.81 -17.26 8.71
CA LEU A 203 -7.59 -17.47 9.93
C LEU A 203 -7.66 -18.94 10.36
N ASN A 204 -7.80 -19.88 9.42
CA ASN A 204 -7.81 -21.32 9.69
C ASN A 204 -6.42 -21.96 9.67
N LYS A 205 -5.37 -21.15 9.43
CA LYS A 205 -3.96 -21.56 9.40
C LYS A 205 -3.61 -22.59 8.30
N SER A 206 -4.46 -22.79 7.29
CA SER A 206 -4.19 -23.77 6.23
C SER A 206 -2.98 -23.40 5.38
N PHE A 207 -2.58 -22.14 5.33
CA PHE A 207 -1.36 -21.71 4.65
C PHE A 207 -0.10 -22.36 5.23
N LEU A 208 -0.08 -22.72 6.53
CA LEU A 208 1.08 -23.37 7.15
C LEU A 208 1.38 -24.72 6.54
N ASN A 209 0.35 -25.54 6.34
CA ASN A 209 0.50 -26.86 5.70
C ASN A 209 0.79 -26.71 4.21
N LYS A 210 0.07 -25.79 3.54
CA LYS A 210 0.20 -25.58 2.10
C LYS A 210 1.61 -25.14 1.69
N PHE A 211 2.23 -24.27 2.49
CA PHE A 211 3.55 -23.70 2.21
C PHE A 211 4.63 -24.21 3.18
N GLU A 212 4.39 -25.36 3.82
CA GLU A 212 5.29 -25.96 4.80
C GLU A 212 6.72 -26.10 4.29
N LYS A 213 6.88 -26.50 3.03
CA LYS A 213 8.19 -26.61 2.36
C LYS A 213 8.99 -25.33 2.48
N TYR A 214 8.38 -24.18 2.17
CA TYR A 214 9.06 -22.88 2.19
C TYR A 214 9.23 -22.34 3.61
N ILE A 215 8.22 -22.55 4.45
CA ILE A 215 8.28 -22.17 5.86
C ILE A 215 9.45 -22.86 6.55
N ASN A 216 9.69 -24.15 6.28
CA ASN A 216 10.77 -24.91 6.91
C ASN A 216 12.16 -24.50 6.46
N LEU A 217 12.30 -23.79 5.34
CA LEU A 217 13.58 -23.20 4.92
C LEU A 217 13.98 -21.95 5.71
N CYS A 218 13.03 -21.31 6.41
CA CYS A 218 13.30 -20.12 7.20
C CYS A 218 13.81 -20.50 8.59
N ALA A 219 15.07 -20.25 8.87
CA ALA A 219 15.67 -20.42 10.19
C ALA A 219 15.36 -19.23 11.11
N ASP A 220 15.53 -19.44 12.42
CA ASP A 220 15.37 -18.37 13.41
C ASP A 220 16.40 -17.24 13.18
N LEU A 221 15.91 -16.02 13.21
CA LEU A 221 16.71 -14.81 13.15
C LEU A 221 17.07 -14.39 14.58
N ASN A 222 18.29 -14.74 14.99
CA ASN A 222 18.78 -14.45 16.33
C ASN A 222 19.57 -13.13 16.33
N THR A 223 18.87 -12.02 16.09
CA THR A 223 19.45 -10.67 16.07
C THR A 223 18.72 -9.77 17.05
N GLU A 224 19.43 -8.79 17.61
CA GLU A 224 18.86 -7.79 18.52
C GLU A 224 17.69 -7.02 17.88
N ASP A 225 17.80 -6.68 16.61
CA ASP A 225 16.73 -6.01 15.87
C ASP A 225 15.43 -6.81 15.87
N VAL A 226 15.49 -8.12 15.67
CA VAL A 226 14.30 -9.01 15.71
C VAL A 226 13.70 -9.04 17.10
N ASP A 227 14.51 -9.07 18.15
CA ASP A 227 14.02 -9.05 19.53
C ASP A 227 13.30 -7.74 19.86
N ILE A 228 13.80 -6.60 19.38
CA ILE A 228 13.13 -5.30 19.51
C ILE A 228 11.75 -5.31 18.86
N TYR A 229 11.63 -5.85 17.63
CA TYR A 229 10.34 -5.96 16.94
C TYR A 229 9.38 -6.90 17.67
N LEU A 230 9.86 -8.04 18.14
CA LEU A 230 9.05 -9.01 18.90
C LEU A 230 8.54 -8.41 20.21
N ASP A 231 9.38 -7.70 20.96
CA ASP A 231 8.98 -7.08 22.22
C ASP A 231 7.96 -5.95 22.02
N ASN A 232 8.12 -5.16 20.97
CA ASN A 232 7.11 -4.18 20.58
C ASN A 232 5.78 -4.85 20.24
N LEU A 233 5.78 -5.93 19.45
CA LEU A 233 4.56 -6.65 19.10
C LEU A 233 3.91 -7.32 20.31
N LYS A 234 4.68 -7.94 21.21
CA LYS A 234 4.16 -8.48 22.47
C LYS A 234 3.43 -7.42 23.28
N ARG A 235 4.02 -6.22 23.37
CA ARG A 235 3.43 -5.08 24.10
C ARG A 235 2.08 -4.65 23.51
N TYR A 236 1.93 -4.63 22.18
CA TYR A 236 0.70 -4.20 21.52
C TYR A 236 -0.34 -5.31 21.35
N THR A 237 0.06 -6.57 21.29
CA THR A 237 -0.86 -7.69 21.05
C THR A 237 -1.18 -8.47 22.33
N GLY A 238 -0.38 -8.34 23.39
CA GLY A 238 -0.44 -9.17 24.58
C GLY A 238 0.01 -10.62 24.34
N GLY A 239 0.52 -10.93 23.14
CA GLY A 239 0.94 -12.28 22.78
C GLY A 239 2.30 -12.67 23.32
N ASP A 240 2.60 -13.97 23.36
CA ASP A 240 3.91 -14.54 23.71
C ASP A 240 4.37 -15.52 22.60
N THR A 241 5.67 -15.74 22.52
CA THR A 241 6.30 -16.70 21.60
C THR A 241 6.42 -18.11 22.20
N VAL A 242 6.21 -18.28 23.50
CA VAL A 242 6.37 -19.56 24.19
C VAL A 242 5.11 -20.41 24.07
N ALA A 243 5.22 -21.58 23.42
CA ALA A 243 4.10 -22.44 23.02
C ALA A 243 3.19 -22.90 24.19
N ASN A 244 3.72 -23.02 25.41
CA ASN A 244 2.99 -23.53 26.57
C ASN A 244 2.41 -22.42 27.47
N LYS A 245 2.46 -21.16 27.05
CA LYS A 245 1.87 -20.03 27.77
C LYS A 245 0.47 -19.71 27.28
N ASN A 246 -0.38 -19.24 28.18
CA ASN A 246 -1.79 -18.90 27.91
C ASN A 246 -2.00 -17.88 26.76
N TYR A 247 -0.98 -17.13 26.41
CA TYR A 247 -1.04 -16.07 25.38
C TYR A 247 -0.14 -16.35 24.20
N PHE A 248 0.12 -17.63 23.90
CA PHE A 248 0.92 -17.99 22.73
C PHE A 248 0.34 -17.42 21.44
N SER A 249 1.18 -16.74 20.69
CA SER A 249 0.87 -16.20 19.36
C SER A 249 1.76 -16.83 18.31
N GLN A 250 1.17 -17.63 17.43
CA GLN A 250 1.89 -18.22 16.30
C GLN A 250 2.46 -17.16 15.36
N MET A 251 1.79 -16.01 15.22
CA MET A 251 2.29 -14.90 14.44
C MET A 251 3.64 -14.39 14.96
N LEU A 252 3.80 -14.26 16.28
CA LEU A 252 5.05 -13.82 16.91
C LEU A 252 6.15 -14.90 16.77
N SER A 253 5.78 -16.17 16.93
CA SER A 253 6.72 -17.28 16.72
C SER A 253 7.24 -17.35 15.29
N LEU A 254 6.37 -17.13 14.31
CA LEU A 254 6.73 -17.08 12.89
C LEU A 254 7.60 -15.86 12.56
N LEU A 255 7.34 -14.71 13.20
CA LEU A 255 8.12 -13.51 12.98
C LEU A 255 9.59 -13.69 13.34
N ARG A 256 9.90 -14.47 14.39
CA ARG A 256 11.28 -14.82 14.74
C ARG A 256 12.03 -15.49 13.60
N ARG A 257 11.32 -16.18 12.72
CA ARG A 257 11.85 -16.84 11.52
C ARG A 257 11.84 -15.94 10.27
N GLY A 258 11.55 -14.66 10.42
CA GLY A 258 11.37 -13.74 9.29
C GLY A 258 10.06 -13.98 8.53
N ILE A 259 9.09 -14.66 9.12
CA ILE A 259 7.81 -14.97 8.49
C ILE A 259 6.74 -14.03 9.01
N VAL A 260 6.20 -13.22 8.13
CA VAL A 260 5.25 -12.15 8.41
C VAL A 260 3.83 -12.57 8.00
N ILE A 261 2.84 -12.23 8.82
CA ILE A 261 1.42 -12.35 8.50
C ILE A 261 0.82 -10.94 8.46
N HIS A 262 0.23 -10.56 7.31
CA HIS A 262 -0.38 -9.24 7.12
C HIS A 262 -1.82 -9.35 6.63
N HIS A 263 -2.78 -8.82 7.41
CA HIS A 263 -4.19 -8.73 7.01
C HIS A 263 -4.89 -7.55 7.69
N GLY A 264 -6.00 -7.08 7.09
CA GLY A 264 -6.71 -5.87 7.52
C GLY A 264 -7.32 -5.89 8.91
N SER A 265 -7.50 -7.08 9.52
CA SER A 265 -8.03 -7.18 10.89
C SER A 265 -6.96 -6.99 11.97
N LEU A 266 -5.68 -6.88 11.61
CA LEU A 266 -4.62 -6.53 12.57
C LEU A 266 -4.77 -5.09 13.05
N PRO A 267 -4.52 -4.80 14.33
CA PRO A 267 -4.44 -3.44 14.85
C PRO A 267 -3.46 -2.58 14.05
N LEU A 268 -3.74 -1.29 13.91
CA LEU A 268 -2.92 -0.40 13.10
C LEU A 268 -1.45 -0.38 13.53
N GLN A 269 -1.19 -0.31 14.83
CA GLN A 269 0.19 -0.32 15.37
C GLN A 269 0.93 -1.61 15.04
N THR A 270 0.24 -2.75 15.16
CA THR A 270 0.79 -4.05 14.78
C THR A 270 1.17 -4.08 13.30
N ARG A 271 0.32 -3.53 12.41
CA ARG A 271 0.63 -3.44 10.97
C ARG A 271 1.86 -2.58 10.70
N ILE A 272 1.95 -1.40 11.32
CA ILE A 272 3.10 -0.50 11.17
C ILE A 272 4.41 -1.20 11.60
N ILE A 273 4.40 -1.92 12.70
CA ILE A 273 5.58 -2.66 13.18
C ILE A 273 5.99 -3.73 12.18
N ILE A 274 5.04 -4.51 11.67
CA ILE A 274 5.25 -5.57 10.67
C ILE A 274 5.78 -4.99 9.35
N GLU A 275 5.23 -3.87 8.90
CA GLU A 275 5.68 -3.18 7.70
C GLU A 275 7.10 -2.65 7.84
N ASN A 276 7.45 -2.09 9.00
CA ASN A 276 8.82 -1.65 9.29
C ASN A 276 9.78 -2.84 9.36
N PHE A 277 9.38 -3.96 9.96
CA PHE A 277 10.15 -5.20 9.96
C PHE A 277 10.43 -5.69 8.53
N THR A 278 9.45 -5.61 7.63
CA THR A 278 9.62 -5.97 6.23
C THR A 278 10.55 -5.00 5.51
N LYS A 279 10.38 -3.70 5.72
CA LYS A 279 11.23 -2.64 5.12
C LYS A 279 12.67 -2.68 5.60
N SER A 280 12.94 -3.21 6.80
CA SER A 280 14.31 -3.39 7.31
C SER A 280 15.06 -4.59 6.71
N GLY A 281 14.41 -5.37 5.81
CA GLY A 281 15.02 -6.51 5.15
C GLY A 281 15.06 -7.81 5.97
N LEU A 282 14.38 -7.83 7.12
CA LEU A 282 14.29 -9.00 7.99
C LEU A 282 13.22 -10.02 7.52
N CYS A 283 12.28 -9.58 6.69
CA CYS A 283 11.23 -10.45 6.15
C CYS A 283 11.80 -11.42 5.09
N ARG A 284 11.49 -12.70 5.22
CA ARG A 284 11.77 -13.75 4.24
C ARG A 284 10.51 -14.17 3.51
N LEU A 285 9.44 -14.44 4.25
CA LEU A 285 8.12 -14.77 3.72
C LEU A 285 7.08 -13.82 4.31
N CYS A 286 6.20 -13.31 3.48
CA CYS A 286 5.04 -12.54 3.92
C CYS A 286 3.77 -13.19 3.40
N PHE A 287 2.89 -13.65 4.28
CA PHE A 287 1.55 -14.11 3.93
C PHE A 287 0.56 -12.97 4.10
N ALA A 288 0.00 -12.50 2.99
CA ALA A 288 -0.88 -11.34 3.02
C ALA A 288 -2.17 -11.53 2.23
N THR A 289 -3.17 -10.71 2.59
CA THR A 289 -4.46 -10.62 1.88
C THR A 289 -4.52 -9.33 1.04
N SER A 290 -5.62 -9.14 0.30
CA SER A 290 -5.88 -7.96 -0.54
C SER A 290 -5.71 -6.60 0.16
N THR A 291 -5.70 -6.57 1.48
CA THR A 291 -5.44 -5.34 2.24
C THR A 291 -4.02 -4.78 2.04
N LEU A 292 -3.13 -5.56 1.44
CA LEU A 292 -1.78 -5.14 1.08
C LEU A 292 -1.74 -4.38 -0.27
N GLU A 293 -2.80 -4.48 -1.09
CA GLU A 293 -2.91 -3.79 -2.39
C GLU A 293 -2.99 -2.27 -2.27
N GLN A 294 -3.47 -1.77 -1.13
CA GLN A 294 -3.73 -0.34 -0.97
C GLN A 294 -2.53 0.43 -0.42
N GLY A 295 -1.58 0.76 -1.32
CA GLY A 295 -0.59 1.81 -1.06
C GLY A 295 0.55 1.43 -0.12
N ILE A 296 0.84 0.14 0.09
CA ILE A 296 1.98 -0.29 0.91
C ILE A 296 3.17 -0.58 0.00
N ASN A 297 4.14 0.32 0.02
CA ASN A 297 5.41 0.12 -0.69
C ASN A 297 6.32 -0.78 0.16
N MET A 298 6.19 -2.11 0.00
CA MET A 298 7.08 -3.09 0.61
C MET A 298 7.99 -3.73 -0.45
N PRO A 299 9.29 -3.87 -0.17
CA PRO A 299 10.26 -4.39 -1.12
C PRO A 299 10.21 -5.93 -1.13
N PHE A 300 9.38 -6.53 -1.98
CA PHE A 300 9.40 -7.97 -2.23
C PHE A 300 10.12 -8.27 -3.54
N ASP A 301 10.99 -9.29 -3.52
CA ASP A 301 11.68 -9.77 -4.71
C ASP A 301 10.78 -10.67 -5.57
N ILE A 302 9.91 -11.46 -4.93
CA ILE A 302 8.95 -12.34 -5.61
C ILE A 302 7.55 -12.12 -5.02
N VAL A 303 6.55 -12.10 -5.90
CA VAL A 303 5.13 -12.13 -5.52
C VAL A 303 4.51 -13.41 -6.05
N PHE A 304 4.00 -14.25 -5.15
CA PHE A 304 3.30 -15.49 -5.45
C PHE A 304 1.80 -15.30 -5.22
N LEU A 305 1.02 -15.47 -6.27
CA LEU A 305 -0.43 -15.40 -6.23
C LEU A 305 -1.01 -16.82 -6.08
N ASP A 306 -1.50 -17.16 -4.90
CA ASP A 306 -2.02 -18.49 -4.61
C ASP A 306 -3.33 -18.81 -5.33
N ARG A 307 -4.23 -17.83 -5.43
CA ARG A 307 -5.48 -17.90 -6.15
C ARG A 307 -5.85 -16.56 -6.75
N LEU A 308 -6.23 -16.60 -8.02
CA LEU A 308 -6.93 -15.51 -8.70
C LEU A 308 -8.45 -15.65 -8.57
N GLU A 309 -8.94 -16.73 -7.92
CA GLU A 309 -10.37 -17.02 -7.76
C GLU A 309 -10.98 -16.25 -6.58
N GLY A 310 -12.05 -15.52 -6.85
CA GLY A 310 -12.98 -15.03 -5.84
C GLY A 310 -13.28 -13.55 -5.86
N SER A 311 -12.69 -12.80 -6.69
CA SER A 311 -13.10 -11.44 -7.02
C SER A 311 -12.78 -11.19 -8.49
N LYS A 312 -13.63 -10.46 -9.16
CA LYS A 312 -13.58 -10.04 -10.56
C LYS A 312 -12.15 -9.93 -11.12
N PRO A 313 -11.91 -10.23 -12.40
CA PRO A 313 -10.58 -10.11 -12.99
C PRO A 313 -9.99 -8.75 -12.66
N LEU A 314 -8.70 -8.73 -12.33
CA LEU A 314 -7.93 -7.49 -12.23
C LEU A 314 -8.09 -6.74 -13.57
N SER A 315 -8.93 -5.72 -13.56
CA SER A 315 -9.18 -4.84 -14.70
C SER A 315 -8.01 -3.89 -14.90
#